data_fec729951a28201381c0d26991dd7d91
#
_entry.id   fec729951a28201381c0d26991dd7d91
#
_cell.length_a   1.000
_cell.length_b   1.000
_cell.length_c   1.000
_cell.angle_alpha   90.00
_cell.angle_beta   90.00
_cell.angle_gamma   90.00
#
_symmetry.space_group_name_H-M   'P 1'
#
loop_
_entity.id
_entity.type
_entity.pdbx_description
1 polymer ?
#
loop_
_entity_poly.entity_id
_entity_poly.type
_entity_poly.pdbx_seq_one_letter_code
_entity_poly.pdbx_strand_id
1 'polypeptide(L)'
;DYESVIANTYRSAPADPAKVAEAFRRYEQSKATPDMMHLDFDDLLMHIAGAIENVPAIAETFREQYRTFVVDEYQDVTPLQQRVLNAWLGERDDLTVVGDANQTIYSFNGASPDYLLNFSRTYPDGTVVKLQRDYRSTPQVTDLANRVIGKATGRAAGTRLELQGMREPGPEPTFKAYESEEIEAQEVAGQVLTLLDQGVPASEIAILYRINAQSEQFEQALADAGVVYQVRGGEGFFRRPEILEAIRVLIAATRREDLPDDPVAIARAAFVELGLSSTEPQGAQ
;
A
#
# COMPACT_ATOMS: atom_id res chain seq x y z
N ASP A 1 0.73 -24.01 16.62
CA ASP A 1 2.02 -23.94 17.29
C ASP A 1 3.04 -23.19 16.42
N TYR A 2 3.63 -22.10 16.97
CA TYR A 2 4.55 -21.21 16.26
C TYR A 2 5.78 -21.96 15.70
N GLU A 3 6.33 -22.87 16.46
CA GLU A 3 7.50 -23.67 16.06
C GLU A 3 7.18 -24.54 14.84
N SER A 4 6.00 -25.16 14.82
CA SER A 4 5.54 -25.94 13.66
C SER A 4 5.36 -25.05 12.42
N VAL A 5 4.84 -23.83 12.58
CA VAL A 5 4.67 -22.89 11.47
C VAL A 5 6.02 -22.51 10.89
N ILE A 6 7.02 -22.17 11.72
CA ILE A 6 8.36 -21.86 11.27
C ILE A 6 8.99 -23.03 10.52
N ALA A 7 8.92 -24.23 11.10
CA ALA A 7 9.48 -25.43 10.49
C ALA A 7 8.83 -25.74 9.12
N ASN A 8 7.52 -25.57 9.01
CA ASN A 8 6.77 -25.86 7.78
C ASN A 8 6.87 -24.76 6.71
N THR A 9 7.18 -23.52 7.11
CA THR A 9 7.26 -22.38 6.19
C THR A 9 8.70 -22.03 5.79
N TYR A 10 9.70 -22.75 6.35
CA TYR A 10 11.13 -22.46 6.16
C TYR A 10 11.52 -21.01 6.50
N ARG A 11 10.81 -20.39 7.46
CA ARG A 11 11.09 -19.02 7.91
C ARG A 11 12.03 -19.05 9.10
N SER A 12 12.90 -18.05 9.20
CA SER A 12 13.69 -17.84 10.41
C SER A 12 12.90 -17.00 11.42
N ALA A 13 12.91 -17.44 12.68
CA ALA A 13 12.37 -16.64 13.74
C ALA A 13 13.28 -15.42 14.01
N PRO A 14 12.71 -14.26 14.35
CA PRO A 14 13.49 -13.04 14.67
C PRO A 14 14.29 -13.17 15.97
N ALA A 15 13.95 -14.14 16.82
CA ALA A 15 14.59 -14.45 18.09
C ALA A 15 14.38 -15.94 18.42
N ASP A 16 14.71 -16.36 19.65
CA ASP A 16 14.42 -17.71 20.15
C ASP A 16 12.93 -18.07 19.91
N PRO A 17 12.61 -19.16 19.18
CA PRO A 17 11.25 -19.50 18.80
C PRO A 17 10.30 -19.63 20.00
N ALA A 18 10.77 -20.17 21.12
CA ALA A 18 9.95 -20.33 22.32
C ALA A 18 9.58 -18.96 22.94
N LYS A 19 10.50 -17.99 22.91
CA LYS A 19 10.24 -16.62 23.39
C LYS A 19 9.27 -15.91 22.47
N VAL A 20 9.40 -16.09 21.17
CA VAL A 20 8.46 -15.49 20.20
C VAL A 20 7.07 -16.11 20.38
N ALA A 21 6.97 -17.43 20.52
CA ALA A 21 5.72 -18.13 20.79
C ALA A 21 5.04 -17.64 22.08
N GLU A 22 5.82 -17.42 23.13
CA GLU A 22 5.32 -16.90 24.42
C GLU A 22 4.84 -15.43 24.28
N ALA A 23 5.60 -14.59 23.59
CA ALA A 23 5.20 -13.20 23.34
C ALA A 23 3.89 -13.15 22.55
N PHE A 24 3.77 -13.98 21.52
CA PHE A 24 2.56 -14.08 20.71
C PHE A 24 1.35 -14.54 21.54
N ARG A 25 1.54 -15.55 22.39
CA ARG A 25 0.48 -16.04 23.29
C ARG A 25 0.01 -14.95 24.24
N ARG A 26 0.92 -14.17 24.83
CA ARG A 26 0.56 -13.03 25.69
C ARG A 26 -0.15 -11.92 24.94
N TYR A 27 0.27 -11.65 23.71
CA TYR A 27 -0.42 -10.71 22.84
C TYR A 27 -1.87 -11.15 22.59
N GLU A 28 -2.09 -12.39 22.19
CA GLU A 28 -3.43 -12.94 21.99
C GLU A 28 -4.29 -12.89 23.27
N GLN A 29 -3.72 -13.22 24.42
CA GLN A 29 -4.41 -13.12 25.70
C GLN A 29 -4.78 -11.67 26.07
N SER A 30 -3.97 -10.69 25.68
CA SER A 30 -4.22 -9.29 25.97
C SER A 30 -5.37 -8.70 25.16
N LYS A 31 -5.76 -9.33 24.05
CA LYS A 31 -6.91 -8.92 23.23
C LYS A 31 -8.26 -9.14 23.92
N ALA A 32 -8.36 -10.10 24.84
CA ALA A 32 -9.58 -10.44 25.54
C ALA A 32 -9.60 -9.77 26.92
N THR A 33 -10.56 -8.87 27.15
CA THR A 33 -10.88 -8.32 28.45
C THR A 33 -12.29 -8.83 28.88
N PRO A 34 -12.68 -8.74 30.18
CA PRO A 34 -14.00 -9.17 30.61
C PRO A 34 -15.17 -8.53 29.85
N ASP A 35 -14.98 -7.31 29.38
CA ASP A 35 -16.04 -6.50 28.79
C ASP A 35 -15.87 -6.31 27.27
N MET A 36 -14.71 -6.64 26.69
CA MET A 36 -14.41 -6.33 25.28
C MET A 36 -13.39 -7.29 24.69
N MET A 37 -13.56 -7.63 23.43
CA MET A 37 -12.56 -8.29 22.60
C MET A 37 -11.96 -7.28 21.62
N HIS A 38 -10.66 -7.12 21.66
CA HIS A 38 -9.91 -6.34 20.69
C HIS A 38 -9.48 -7.25 19.53
N LEU A 39 -9.77 -6.83 18.30
CA LEU A 39 -9.43 -7.57 17.10
C LEU A 39 -8.41 -6.78 16.28
N ASP A 40 -7.39 -7.44 15.80
CA ASP A 40 -6.55 -6.91 14.72
C ASP A 40 -7.09 -7.33 13.34
N PHE A 41 -6.42 -6.91 12.27
CA PHE A 41 -6.87 -7.22 10.90
C PHE A 41 -6.80 -8.71 10.59
N ASP A 42 -5.83 -9.42 11.13
CA ASP A 42 -5.69 -10.87 10.93
C ASP A 42 -6.79 -11.64 11.65
N ASP A 43 -7.21 -11.17 12.84
CA ASP A 43 -8.36 -11.75 13.56
C ASP A 43 -9.65 -11.64 12.72
N LEU A 44 -9.88 -10.51 12.05
CA LEU A 44 -11.04 -10.35 11.18
C LEU A 44 -11.04 -11.39 10.05
N LEU A 45 -9.90 -11.59 9.42
CA LEU A 45 -9.75 -12.61 8.37
C LEU A 45 -9.93 -14.03 8.92
N MET A 46 -9.34 -14.33 10.09
CA MET A 46 -9.49 -15.62 10.75
C MET A 46 -10.94 -15.92 11.13
N HIS A 47 -11.65 -14.95 11.69
CA HIS A 47 -13.05 -15.10 12.07
C HIS A 47 -13.96 -15.31 10.85
N ILE A 48 -13.72 -14.57 9.76
CA ILE A 48 -14.48 -14.75 8.51
C ILE A 48 -14.23 -16.16 7.94
N ALA A 49 -12.97 -16.57 7.80
CA ALA A 49 -12.65 -17.90 7.32
C ALA A 49 -13.28 -18.99 8.20
N GLY A 50 -13.10 -18.86 9.53
CA GLY A 50 -13.65 -19.81 10.49
C GLY A 50 -15.19 -19.87 10.50
N ALA A 51 -15.87 -18.75 10.33
CA ALA A 51 -17.32 -18.70 10.23
C ALA A 51 -17.83 -19.45 8.99
N ILE A 52 -17.20 -19.21 7.83
CA ILE A 52 -17.58 -19.88 6.57
C ILE A 52 -17.25 -21.37 6.60
N GLU A 53 -16.09 -21.73 7.17
CA GLU A 53 -15.65 -23.14 7.25
C GLU A 53 -16.51 -23.98 8.20
N ASN A 54 -17.03 -23.38 9.30
CA ASN A 54 -17.69 -24.14 10.37
C ASN A 54 -19.20 -23.95 10.46
N VAL A 55 -19.77 -22.95 9.78
CA VAL A 55 -21.20 -22.67 9.81
C VAL A 55 -21.80 -22.75 8.41
N PRO A 56 -22.40 -23.90 8.01
CA PRO A 56 -22.91 -24.11 6.65
C PRO A 56 -23.86 -23.01 6.14
N ALA A 57 -24.74 -22.50 7.00
CA ALA A 57 -25.68 -21.44 6.62
C ALA A 57 -24.98 -20.14 6.23
N ILE A 58 -23.87 -19.79 6.91
CA ILE A 58 -23.05 -18.62 6.55
C ILE A 58 -22.36 -18.88 5.21
N ALA A 59 -21.77 -20.07 5.05
CA ALA A 59 -21.11 -20.45 3.79
C ALA A 59 -22.07 -20.38 2.60
N GLU A 60 -23.28 -20.92 2.76
CA GLU A 60 -24.31 -20.91 1.71
C GLU A 60 -24.72 -19.48 1.34
N THR A 61 -25.10 -18.66 2.32
CA THR A 61 -25.46 -17.25 2.11
C THR A 61 -24.34 -16.48 1.40
N PHE A 62 -23.10 -16.69 1.82
CA PHE A 62 -21.95 -15.99 1.24
C PHE A 62 -21.70 -16.43 -0.21
N ARG A 63 -21.75 -17.72 -0.49
CA ARG A 63 -21.53 -18.29 -1.82
C ARG A 63 -22.66 -18.02 -2.79
N GLU A 64 -23.87 -17.83 -2.31
CA GLU A 64 -24.99 -17.37 -3.14
C GLU A 64 -24.83 -15.91 -3.58
N GLN A 65 -24.32 -15.06 -2.67
CA GLN A 65 -24.10 -13.65 -2.93
C GLN A 65 -22.86 -13.41 -3.81
N TYR A 66 -21.75 -14.09 -3.53
CA TYR A 66 -20.46 -13.91 -4.21
C TYR A 66 -20.11 -15.14 -5.04
N ARG A 67 -20.39 -15.07 -6.33
CA ARG A 67 -20.26 -16.23 -7.24
C ARG A 67 -18.93 -16.28 -7.97
N THR A 68 -18.39 -15.13 -8.35
CA THR A 68 -17.16 -15.02 -9.12
C THR A 68 -16.16 -14.15 -8.38
N PHE A 69 -14.91 -14.54 -8.39
CA PHE A 69 -13.82 -13.79 -7.76
C PHE A 69 -12.80 -13.35 -8.79
N VAL A 70 -12.39 -12.09 -8.67
CA VAL A 70 -11.24 -11.54 -9.39
C VAL A 70 -10.26 -11.03 -8.34
N VAL A 71 -9.05 -11.57 -8.34
CA VAL A 71 -8.00 -11.21 -7.40
C VAL A 71 -6.85 -10.59 -8.16
N ASP A 72 -6.58 -9.33 -7.88
CA ASP A 72 -5.43 -8.61 -8.40
C ASP A 72 -4.25 -8.71 -7.44
N GLU A 73 -3.03 -8.45 -7.94
CA GLU A 73 -1.77 -8.56 -7.18
C GLU A 73 -1.63 -9.91 -6.44
N TYR A 74 -2.02 -11.01 -7.10
CA TYR A 74 -2.11 -12.32 -6.47
C TYR A 74 -0.76 -12.85 -5.96
N GLN A 75 0.36 -12.32 -6.42
CA GLN A 75 1.70 -12.62 -5.89
C GLN A 75 1.93 -12.11 -4.46
N ASP A 76 1.14 -11.14 -4.01
CA ASP A 76 1.27 -10.54 -2.67
C ASP A 76 0.25 -11.09 -1.65
N VAL A 77 -0.46 -12.17 -2.00
CA VAL A 77 -1.42 -12.82 -1.11
C VAL A 77 -0.70 -13.55 0.02
N THR A 78 -1.14 -13.33 1.26
CA THR A 78 -0.67 -14.06 2.44
C THR A 78 -1.39 -15.40 2.60
N PRO A 79 -0.84 -16.37 3.35
CA PRO A 79 -1.52 -17.64 3.63
C PRO A 79 -2.91 -17.48 4.25
N LEU A 80 -3.11 -16.47 5.10
CA LEU A 80 -4.39 -16.21 5.72
C LEU A 80 -5.41 -15.65 4.72
N GLN A 81 -4.99 -14.73 3.86
CA GLN A 81 -5.84 -14.22 2.77
C GLN A 81 -6.21 -15.34 1.79
N GLN A 82 -5.27 -16.23 1.48
CA GLN A 82 -5.55 -17.40 0.65
C GLN A 82 -6.56 -18.34 1.30
N ARG A 83 -6.48 -18.55 2.62
CA ARG A 83 -7.47 -19.34 3.38
C ARG A 83 -8.87 -18.73 3.27
N VAL A 84 -8.99 -17.41 3.41
CA VAL A 84 -10.27 -16.70 3.26
C VAL A 84 -10.81 -16.89 1.84
N LEU A 85 -9.98 -16.72 0.82
CA LEU A 85 -10.37 -16.93 -0.57
C LEU A 85 -10.86 -18.37 -0.81
N ASN A 86 -10.15 -19.36 -0.29
CA ASN A 86 -10.53 -20.76 -0.40
C ASN A 86 -11.87 -21.05 0.31
N ALA A 87 -12.09 -20.47 1.50
CA ALA A 87 -13.35 -20.58 2.21
C ALA A 87 -14.53 -19.98 1.43
N TRP A 88 -14.32 -18.82 0.81
CA TRP A 88 -15.31 -18.16 -0.04
C TRP A 88 -15.61 -18.95 -1.30
N LEU A 89 -14.58 -19.42 -1.97
CA LEU A 89 -14.70 -20.19 -3.21
C LEU A 89 -15.36 -21.55 -2.96
N GLY A 90 -15.00 -22.22 -1.86
CA GLY A 90 -15.42 -23.60 -1.59
C GLY A 90 -14.84 -24.56 -2.63
N GLU A 91 -15.69 -25.41 -3.21
CA GLU A 91 -15.31 -26.35 -4.26
C GLU A 91 -15.43 -25.79 -5.68
N ARG A 92 -15.73 -24.49 -5.81
CA ARG A 92 -15.88 -23.83 -7.11
C ARG A 92 -14.52 -23.38 -7.64
N ASP A 93 -14.49 -23.12 -8.93
CA ASP A 93 -13.32 -22.61 -9.66
C ASP A 93 -13.60 -21.29 -10.42
N ASP A 94 -14.70 -20.59 -10.06
CA ASP A 94 -15.07 -19.29 -10.60
C ASP A 94 -14.10 -18.20 -10.15
N LEU A 95 -12.83 -18.35 -10.47
CA LEU A 95 -11.72 -17.53 -10.01
C LEU A 95 -10.87 -17.04 -11.17
N THR A 96 -10.64 -15.74 -11.22
CA THR A 96 -9.63 -15.12 -12.07
C THR A 96 -8.58 -14.45 -11.19
N VAL A 97 -7.33 -14.73 -11.43
CA VAL A 97 -6.22 -14.08 -10.71
C VAL A 97 -5.32 -13.34 -11.68
N VAL A 98 -4.82 -12.20 -11.25
CA VAL A 98 -3.85 -11.39 -12.00
C VAL A 98 -2.65 -11.14 -11.09
N GLY A 99 -1.45 -11.23 -11.63
CA GLY A 99 -0.25 -10.96 -10.86
C GLY A 99 1.04 -11.22 -11.65
N ASP A 100 2.13 -10.77 -11.06
CA ASP A 100 3.49 -11.01 -11.55
C ASP A 100 4.36 -11.47 -10.38
N ALA A 101 4.79 -12.73 -10.39
CA ALA A 101 5.62 -13.31 -9.33
C ALA A 101 6.97 -12.57 -9.13
N ASN A 102 7.42 -11.79 -10.12
CA ASN A 102 8.63 -10.98 -10.01
C ASN A 102 8.38 -9.62 -9.30
N GLN A 103 7.12 -9.27 -9.03
CA GLN A 103 6.72 -8.07 -8.32
C GLN A 103 6.30 -8.33 -6.86
N THR A 104 6.63 -9.49 -6.29
CA THR A 104 6.37 -9.80 -4.87
C THR A 104 7.23 -8.90 -3.98
N ILE A 105 6.64 -7.84 -3.44
CA ILE A 105 7.32 -6.83 -2.62
C ILE A 105 6.90 -6.87 -1.15
N TYR A 106 5.87 -7.64 -0.78
CA TYR A 106 5.33 -7.75 0.57
C TYR A 106 5.69 -9.08 1.28
N SER A 107 6.79 -9.72 0.89
CA SER A 107 7.25 -10.97 1.51
C SER A 107 7.55 -10.82 3.01
N PHE A 108 7.93 -9.63 3.47
CA PHE A 108 8.13 -9.33 4.89
C PHE A 108 6.81 -9.41 5.72
N ASN A 109 5.65 -9.17 5.09
CA ASN A 109 4.32 -9.35 5.69
C ASN A 109 3.77 -10.77 5.53
N GLY A 110 4.54 -11.69 4.96
CA GLY A 110 4.11 -13.06 4.75
C GLY A 110 3.52 -13.36 3.39
N ALA A 111 3.50 -12.41 2.47
CA ALA A 111 3.11 -12.67 1.08
C ALA A 111 4.02 -13.70 0.42
N SER A 112 3.44 -14.51 -0.45
CA SER A 112 4.16 -15.55 -1.18
C SER A 112 3.70 -15.61 -2.64
N PRO A 113 4.64 -15.56 -3.60
CA PRO A 113 4.32 -15.75 -5.01
C PRO A 113 3.94 -17.21 -5.35
N ASP A 114 4.09 -18.13 -4.39
CA ASP A 114 3.89 -19.55 -4.64
C ASP A 114 2.45 -19.90 -5.06
N TYR A 115 1.46 -19.13 -4.59
CA TYR A 115 0.07 -19.33 -5.02
C TYR A 115 -0.09 -19.03 -6.51
N LEU A 116 0.51 -17.96 -6.99
CA LEU A 116 0.52 -17.61 -8.42
C LEU A 116 1.36 -18.62 -9.23
N LEU A 117 2.56 -18.96 -8.76
CA LEU A 117 3.48 -19.89 -9.44
C LEU A 117 2.91 -21.32 -9.56
N ASN A 118 2.09 -21.74 -8.60
CA ASN A 118 1.45 -23.04 -8.59
C ASN A 118 0.01 -23.02 -9.11
N PHE A 119 -0.49 -21.88 -9.62
CA PHE A 119 -1.90 -21.74 -10.00
C PHE A 119 -2.37 -22.80 -10.98
N SER A 120 -1.65 -23.04 -12.08
CA SER A 120 -1.98 -24.08 -13.06
C SER A 120 -1.89 -25.50 -12.52
N ARG A 121 -1.16 -25.72 -11.42
CA ARG A 121 -1.12 -27.02 -10.73
C ARG A 121 -2.37 -27.21 -9.86
N THR A 122 -2.83 -26.13 -9.22
CA THR A 122 -4.03 -26.13 -8.38
C THR A 122 -5.29 -26.18 -9.22
N TYR A 123 -5.29 -25.49 -10.38
CA TYR A 123 -6.38 -25.41 -11.34
C TYR A 123 -5.91 -25.88 -12.71
N PRO A 124 -5.86 -27.19 -12.97
CA PRO A 124 -5.27 -27.75 -14.20
C PRO A 124 -6.03 -27.34 -15.48
N ASP A 125 -7.33 -27.12 -15.37
CA ASP A 125 -8.20 -26.70 -16.49
C ASP A 125 -8.23 -25.17 -16.68
N GLY A 126 -7.52 -24.43 -15.82
CA GLY A 126 -7.44 -22.97 -15.87
C GLY A 126 -6.69 -22.46 -17.10
N THR A 127 -7.20 -21.43 -17.72
CA THR A 127 -6.54 -20.75 -18.85
C THR A 127 -5.54 -19.73 -18.35
N VAL A 128 -4.29 -19.82 -18.82
CA VAL A 128 -3.23 -18.85 -18.51
C VAL A 128 -3.03 -17.89 -19.68
N VAL A 129 -3.26 -16.61 -19.42
CA VAL A 129 -3.04 -15.53 -20.40
C VAL A 129 -1.78 -14.76 -20.01
N LYS A 130 -0.83 -14.61 -20.94
CA LYS A 130 0.41 -13.87 -20.72
C LYS A 130 0.27 -12.46 -21.31
N LEU A 131 0.35 -11.45 -20.45
CA LEU A 131 0.28 -10.03 -20.81
C LEU A 131 1.68 -9.49 -21.03
N GLN A 132 2.08 -9.34 -22.28
CA GLN A 132 3.43 -8.86 -22.67
C GLN A 132 3.42 -7.43 -23.19
N ARG A 133 2.25 -6.92 -23.65
CA ARG A 133 2.12 -5.56 -24.14
C ARG A 133 1.88 -4.59 -23.01
N ASP A 134 2.79 -3.63 -22.84
CA ASP A 134 2.69 -2.56 -21.85
C ASP A 134 2.20 -1.28 -22.53
N TYR A 135 0.98 -0.87 -22.20
CA TYR A 135 0.36 0.36 -22.70
C TYR A 135 0.59 1.56 -21.79
N ARG A 136 1.26 1.37 -20.64
CA ARG A 136 1.56 2.42 -19.67
C ARG A 136 2.89 3.10 -19.97
N SER A 137 3.91 2.31 -20.25
CA SER A 137 5.30 2.75 -20.31
C SER A 137 5.80 2.91 -21.74
N THR A 138 6.82 3.76 -21.91
CA THR A 138 7.55 3.87 -23.18
C THR A 138 8.47 2.66 -23.38
N PRO A 139 8.88 2.35 -24.62
CA PRO A 139 9.84 1.27 -24.90
C PRO A 139 11.13 1.35 -24.07
N GLN A 140 11.69 2.56 -23.88
CA GLN A 140 12.91 2.77 -23.10
C GLN A 140 12.74 2.33 -21.63
N VAL A 141 11.58 2.56 -21.02
CA VAL A 141 11.28 2.15 -19.64
C VAL A 141 11.12 0.63 -19.57
N THR A 142 10.37 0.02 -20.52
CA THR A 142 10.20 -1.44 -20.53
C THR A 142 11.50 -2.17 -20.84
N ASP A 143 12.34 -1.64 -21.71
CA ASP A 143 13.67 -2.22 -22.00
C ASP A 143 14.59 -2.18 -20.78
N LEU A 144 14.55 -1.08 -20.01
CA LEU A 144 15.25 -1.01 -18.74
C LEU A 144 14.71 -2.04 -17.74
N ALA A 145 13.39 -2.13 -17.58
CA ALA A 145 12.75 -3.10 -16.69
C ALA A 145 13.11 -4.55 -17.08
N ASN A 146 13.06 -4.89 -18.37
CA ASN A 146 13.48 -6.21 -18.88
C ASN A 146 14.94 -6.52 -18.56
N ARG A 147 15.85 -5.55 -18.71
CA ARG A 147 17.26 -5.72 -18.35
C ARG A 147 17.47 -5.93 -16.86
N VAL A 148 16.74 -5.20 -16.01
CA VAL A 148 16.82 -5.33 -14.54
C VAL A 148 16.28 -6.70 -14.11
N ILE A 149 15.07 -7.04 -14.51
CA ILE A 149 14.46 -8.31 -14.12
C ILE A 149 15.22 -9.50 -14.74
N GLY A 150 15.89 -9.30 -15.87
CA GLY A 150 16.78 -10.28 -16.49
C GLY A 150 17.92 -10.77 -15.58
N LYS A 151 18.28 -9.98 -14.55
CA LYS A 151 19.29 -10.34 -13.54
C LYS A 151 18.72 -11.05 -12.33
N ALA A 152 17.40 -11.08 -12.15
CA ALA A 152 16.77 -11.77 -11.02
C ALA A 152 17.05 -13.27 -11.08
N THR A 153 17.08 -13.91 -9.91
CA THR A 153 17.29 -15.34 -9.71
C THR A 153 16.12 -15.96 -8.91
N GLY A 154 16.09 -17.28 -8.79
CA GLY A 154 15.05 -17.99 -8.03
C GLY A 154 13.89 -18.47 -8.90
N ARG A 155 12.84 -18.98 -8.25
CA ARG A 155 11.69 -19.62 -8.94
C ARG A 155 10.92 -18.65 -9.82
N ALA A 156 10.69 -17.43 -9.35
CA ALA A 156 9.98 -16.40 -10.11
C ALA A 156 10.70 -16.04 -11.41
N ALA A 157 12.02 -16.16 -11.45
CA ALA A 157 12.81 -15.89 -12.64
C ALA A 157 12.41 -16.72 -13.86
N GLY A 158 11.90 -17.93 -13.67
CA GLY A 158 11.41 -18.82 -14.73
C GLY A 158 10.08 -18.38 -15.36
N THR A 159 9.37 -17.43 -14.74
CA THR A 159 8.07 -16.93 -15.22
C THR A 159 8.16 -15.55 -15.89
N ARG A 160 9.36 -15.02 -16.07
CA ARG A 160 9.58 -13.72 -16.70
C ARG A 160 8.93 -13.65 -18.07
N LEU A 161 8.32 -12.51 -18.32
CA LEU A 161 7.84 -12.13 -19.64
C LEU A 161 8.69 -10.96 -20.12
N GLU A 162 9.04 -10.97 -21.39
CA GLU A 162 9.64 -9.80 -22.03
C GLU A 162 8.54 -8.83 -22.38
N LEU A 163 8.53 -7.68 -21.69
CA LEU A 163 7.52 -6.65 -21.89
C LEU A 163 7.85 -5.82 -23.13
N GLN A 164 6.80 -5.46 -23.87
CA GLN A 164 6.89 -4.62 -25.06
C GLN A 164 6.13 -3.32 -24.81
N GLY A 165 6.86 -2.20 -24.69
CA GLY A 165 6.26 -0.88 -24.58
C GLY A 165 5.52 -0.51 -25.85
N MET A 166 4.22 -0.19 -25.72
CA MET A 166 3.33 0.10 -26.84
C MET A 166 3.11 1.60 -27.04
N ARG A 167 3.67 2.45 -26.18
CA ARG A 167 3.63 3.91 -26.35
C ARG A 167 4.68 4.36 -27.35
N GLU A 168 4.51 5.58 -27.84
CA GLU A 168 5.56 6.25 -28.62
C GLU A 168 6.87 6.31 -27.82
N PRO A 169 8.03 6.22 -28.48
CA PRO A 169 9.31 6.34 -27.80
C PRO A 169 9.42 7.62 -26.99
N GLY A 170 9.93 7.50 -25.78
CA GLY A 170 10.17 8.60 -24.85
C GLY A 170 11.66 8.81 -24.59
N PRO A 171 12.00 9.66 -23.61
CA PRO A 171 13.39 9.89 -23.23
C PRO A 171 14.00 8.63 -22.61
N GLU A 172 15.31 8.50 -22.75
CA GLU A 172 16.07 7.45 -22.07
C GLU A 172 16.09 7.69 -20.55
N PRO A 173 15.90 6.63 -19.74
CA PRO A 173 16.09 6.72 -18.30
C PRO A 173 17.50 7.16 -17.94
N THR A 174 17.62 8.14 -17.06
CA THR A 174 18.91 8.67 -16.59
C THR A 174 19.21 8.23 -15.17
N PHE A 175 20.50 8.11 -14.85
CA PHE A 175 20.98 7.74 -13.53
C PHE A 175 21.96 8.79 -13.05
N LYS A 176 21.76 9.27 -11.82
CA LYS A 176 22.66 10.21 -11.15
C LYS A 176 22.97 9.70 -9.75
N ALA A 177 24.16 9.97 -9.26
CA ALA A 177 24.58 9.76 -7.89
C ALA A 177 24.87 11.13 -7.27
N TYR A 178 24.48 11.30 -6.01
CA TYR A 178 24.64 12.55 -5.28
C TYR A 178 25.47 12.31 -4.01
N GLU A 179 26.09 13.37 -3.49
CA GLU A 179 26.95 13.27 -2.31
C GLU A 179 26.13 13.22 -0.99
N SER A 180 24.90 13.74 -1.01
CA SER A 180 24.00 13.70 0.15
C SER A 180 22.53 13.66 -0.30
N GLU A 181 21.63 13.30 0.61
CA GLU A 181 20.18 13.27 0.39
C GLU A 181 19.62 14.69 0.13
N GLU A 182 20.19 15.70 0.78
CA GLU A 182 19.78 17.11 0.57
C GLU A 182 20.11 17.58 -0.84
N ILE A 183 21.30 17.26 -1.35
CA ILE A 183 21.71 17.59 -2.73
C ILE A 183 20.83 16.84 -3.72
N GLU A 184 20.55 15.56 -3.46
CA GLU A 184 19.63 14.77 -4.28
C GLU A 184 18.27 15.44 -4.36
N ALA A 185 17.68 15.80 -3.23
CA ALA A 185 16.35 16.42 -3.17
C ALA A 185 16.32 17.77 -3.91
N GLN A 186 17.34 18.62 -3.74
CA GLN A 186 17.45 19.91 -4.42
C GLN A 186 17.57 19.75 -5.95
N GLU A 187 18.41 18.81 -6.40
CA GLU A 187 18.59 18.52 -7.81
C GLU A 187 17.31 17.95 -8.44
N VAL A 188 16.58 17.08 -7.72
CA VAL A 188 15.30 16.56 -8.18
C VAL A 188 14.26 17.69 -8.26
N ALA A 189 14.16 18.55 -7.26
CA ALA A 189 13.27 19.72 -7.30
C ALA A 189 13.60 20.65 -8.50
N GLY A 190 14.88 20.87 -8.80
CA GLY A 190 15.31 21.60 -9.99
C GLY A 190 14.91 20.94 -11.30
N GLN A 191 14.95 19.62 -11.37
CA GLN A 191 14.46 18.86 -12.53
C GLN A 191 12.93 18.99 -12.68
N VAL A 192 12.19 18.95 -11.58
CA VAL A 192 10.73 19.16 -11.58
C VAL A 192 10.41 20.55 -12.15
N LEU A 193 11.07 21.62 -11.69
CA LEU A 193 10.90 22.96 -12.26
C LEU A 193 11.16 23.00 -13.76
N THR A 194 12.23 22.36 -14.21
CA THR A 194 12.57 22.27 -15.63
C THR A 194 11.45 21.61 -16.44
N LEU A 195 10.86 20.53 -15.92
CA LEU A 195 9.74 19.84 -16.58
C LEU A 195 8.48 20.71 -16.60
N LEU A 196 8.18 21.42 -15.52
CA LEU A 196 7.05 22.35 -15.44
C LEU A 196 7.22 23.49 -16.46
N ASP A 197 8.41 24.06 -16.59
CA ASP A 197 8.72 25.11 -17.57
C ASP A 197 8.61 24.59 -19.03
N GLN A 198 8.84 23.30 -19.25
CA GLN A 198 8.61 22.64 -20.54
C GLN A 198 7.13 22.34 -20.80
N GLY A 199 6.25 22.65 -19.86
CA GLY A 199 4.81 22.46 -20.00
C GLY A 199 4.31 21.07 -19.57
N VAL A 200 5.13 20.27 -18.89
CA VAL A 200 4.68 18.99 -18.29
C VAL A 200 3.79 19.32 -17.08
N PRO A 201 2.53 18.88 -17.04
CA PRO A 201 1.66 19.12 -15.89
C PRO A 201 2.23 18.48 -14.61
N ALA A 202 2.12 19.18 -13.47
CA ALA A 202 2.57 18.63 -12.18
C ALA A 202 1.91 17.27 -11.84
N SER A 203 0.66 17.07 -12.26
CA SER A 203 -0.06 15.80 -12.10
C SER A 203 0.57 14.62 -12.84
N GLU A 204 1.44 14.87 -13.82
CA GLU A 204 2.16 13.85 -14.59
C GLU A 204 3.57 13.59 -14.05
N ILE A 205 3.96 14.26 -12.96
CA ILE A 205 5.27 14.11 -12.32
C ILE A 205 5.09 13.38 -11.00
N ALA A 206 5.90 12.36 -10.74
CA ALA A 206 5.93 11.66 -9.47
C ALA A 206 7.36 11.44 -8.97
N ILE A 207 7.59 11.69 -7.69
CA ILE A 207 8.84 11.36 -6.99
C ILE A 207 8.56 10.11 -6.15
N LEU A 208 9.32 9.05 -6.39
CA LEU A 208 9.20 7.79 -5.67
C LEU A 208 10.45 7.57 -4.83
N TYR A 209 10.28 7.26 -3.56
CA TYR A 209 11.36 6.98 -2.62
C TYR A 209 11.18 5.63 -1.94
N ARG A 210 12.25 5.07 -1.37
CA ARG A 210 12.26 3.71 -0.82
C ARG A 210 11.61 3.61 0.55
N ILE A 211 11.74 4.63 1.39
CA ILE A 211 11.20 4.70 2.76
C ILE A 211 10.55 6.06 3.00
N ASN A 212 9.51 6.08 3.84
CA ASN A 212 8.74 7.31 4.12
C ASN A 212 9.60 8.43 4.75
N ALA A 213 10.66 8.08 5.49
CA ALA A 213 11.54 9.08 6.09
C ALA A 213 12.25 9.98 5.06
N GLN A 214 12.40 9.51 3.81
CA GLN A 214 12.98 10.32 2.73
C GLN A 214 12.04 11.42 2.22
N SER A 215 10.73 11.35 2.51
CA SER A 215 9.78 12.35 2.03
C SER A 215 10.11 13.76 2.51
N GLU A 216 10.56 13.90 3.76
CA GLU A 216 10.82 15.19 4.40
C GLU A 216 11.82 16.04 3.60
N GLN A 217 12.90 15.42 3.10
CA GLN A 217 13.92 16.12 2.30
C GLN A 217 13.36 16.60 0.95
N PHE A 218 12.57 15.76 0.29
CA PHE A 218 11.92 16.13 -0.98
C PHE A 218 10.84 17.19 -0.78
N GLU A 219 10.04 17.08 0.28
CA GLU A 219 9.01 18.08 0.62
C GLU A 219 9.63 19.45 0.87
N GLN A 220 10.72 19.51 1.65
CA GLN A 220 11.43 20.75 1.90
C GLN A 220 12.02 21.34 0.62
N ALA A 221 12.69 20.53 -0.19
CA ALA A 221 13.30 21.01 -1.43
C ALA A 221 12.25 21.52 -2.46
N LEU A 222 11.11 20.85 -2.55
CA LEU A 222 10.01 21.27 -3.42
C LEU A 222 9.36 22.57 -2.91
N ALA A 223 9.16 22.70 -1.59
CA ALA A 223 8.65 23.91 -0.97
C ALA A 223 9.58 25.10 -1.20
N ASP A 224 10.88 24.93 -0.98
CA ASP A 224 11.91 25.97 -1.23
C ASP A 224 11.97 26.37 -2.70
N ALA A 225 11.69 25.44 -3.60
CA ALA A 225 11.58 25.69 -5.05
C ALA A 225 10.23 26.29 -5.47
N GLY A 226 9.27 26.46 -4.55
CA GLY A 226 7.93 26.98 -4.85
C GLY A 226 7.04 26.04 -5.65
N VAL A 227 7.35 24.73 -5.63
CA VAL A 227 6.58 23.68 -6.32
C VAL A 227 5.45 23.19 -5.42
N VAL A 228 4.22 23.21 -5.93
CA VAL A 228 3.07 22.62 -5.23
C VAL A 228 3.12 21.09 -5.40
N TYR A 229 3.05 20.37 -4.29
CA TYR A 229 3.13 18.90 -4.29
C TYR A 229 2.06 18.27 -3.39
N GLN A 230 1.83 16.97 -3.56
CA GLN A 230 0.99 16.16 -2.70
C GLN A 230 1.73 14.88 -2.29
N VAL A 231 1.83 14.63 -0.99
CA VAL A 231 2.39 13.37 -0.46
C VAL A 231 1.31 12.31 -0.41
N ARG A 232 1.55 11.18 -1.07
CA ARG A 232 0.69 9.99 -0.96
C ARG A 232 1.31 8.98 0.00
N GLY A 233 0.52 8.49 0.98
CA GLY A 233 0.99 7.51 1.97
C GLY A 233 1.80 8.09 3.13
N GLY A 234 1.92 9.42 3.21
CA GLY A 234 2.39 10.12 4.42
C GLY A 234 1.44 9.93 5.60
N GLU A 235 1.79 10.47 6.76
CA GLU A 235 0.87 10.50 7.91
C GLU A 235 -0.49 10.99 7.44
N GLY A 236 -1.54 10.21 7.77
CA GLY A 236 -2.89 10.54 7.33
C GLY A 236 -3.21 12.00 7.67
N PHE A 237 -3.85 12.72 6.77
CA PHE A 237 -4.20 14.15 6.89
C PHE A 237 -4.55 14.57 8.32
N PHE A 238 -5.34 13.74 9.04
CA PHE A 238 -5.75 13.99 10.41
C PHE A 238 -4.66 13.74 11.49
N ARG A 239 -3.48 13.27 11.12
CA ARG A 239 -2.35 13.07 12.04
C ARG A 239 -1.27 14.15 11.92
N ARG A 240 -1.37 15.00 10.92
CA ARG A 240 -0.45 16.12 10.75
C ARG A 240 -0.57 17.08 11.92
N PRO A 241 0.54 17.57 12.49
CA PRO A 241 0.54 18.46 13.66
C PRO A 241 -0.35 19.68 13.47
N GLU A 242 -0.30 20.31 12.31
CA GLU A 242 -1.12 21.47 11.94
C GLU A 242 -2.61 21.13 11.89
N ILE A 243 -2.97 19.93 11.43
CA ILE A 243 -4.37 19.48 11.39
C ILE A 243 -4.86 19.11 12.79
N LEU A 244 -4.02 18.47 13.61
CA LEU A 244 -4.34 18.17 15.01
C LEU A 244 -4.56 19.46 15.80
N GLU A 245 -3.76 20.50 15.56
CA GLU A 245 -3.94 21.81 16.19
C GLU A 245 -5.23 22.47 15.69
N ALA A 246 -5.50 22.47 14.39
CA ALA A 246 -6.75 22.97 13.84
C ALA A 246 -7.97 22.26 14.43
N ILE A 247 -7.94 20.93 14.57
CA ILE A 247 -9.01 20.15 15.20
C ILE A 247 -9.15 20.53 16.68
N ARG A 248 -8.04 20.72 17.42
CA ARG A 248 -8.06 21.12 18.82
C ARG A 248 -8.72 22.49 18.99
N VAL A 249 -8.36 23.48 18.17
CA VAL A 249 -8.95 24.83 18.18
C VAL A 249 -10.43 24.78 17.80
N LEU A 250 -10.81 23.98 16.80
CA LEU A 250 -12.23 23.76 16.44
C LEU A 250 -13.02 23.15 17.60
N ILE A 251 -12.51 22.12 18.26
CA ILE A 251 -13.20 21.50 19.42
C ILE A 251 -13.28 22.51 20.59
N ALA A 252 -12.25 23.31 20.82
CA ALA A 252 -12.31 24.35 21.84
C ALA A 252 -13.37 25.40 21.52
N ALA A 253 -13.45 25.83 20.25
CA ALA A 253 -14.42 26.80 19.78
C ALA A 253 -15.89 26.33 19.94
N THR A 254 -16.17 25.04 19.79
CA THR A 254 -17.52 24.47 20.03
C THR A 254 -17.99 24.56 21.48
N ARG A 255 -17.08 24.80 22.42
CA ARG A 255 -17.39 24.90 23.87
C ARG A 255 -17.48 26.35 24.35
N ARG A 256 -17.33 27.32 23.45
CA ARG A 256 -17.36 28.73 23.77
C ARG A 256 -18.79 29.25 23.87
N GLU A 257 -19.13 29.83 24.98
CA GLU A 257 -20.46 30.40 25.26
C GLU A 257 -20.65 31.80 24.60
N ASP A 258 -19.54 32.44 24.16
CA ASP A 258 -19.54 33.75 23.51
C ASP A 258 -19.76 33.66 21.97
N LEU A 259 -19.83 32.47 21.42
CA LEU A 259 -20.11 32.24 20.00
C LEU A 259 -21.57 31.82 19.79
N PRO A 260 -22.21 32.25 18.70
CA PRO A 260 -23.55 31.76 18.35
C PRO A 260 -23.51 30.24 18.08
N ASP A 261 -24.61 29.56 18.33
CA ASP A 261 -24.80 28.13 18.04
C ASP A 261 -25.00 27.93 16.51
N ASP A 262 -23.95 28.32 15.77
CA ASP A 262 -23.88 28.22 14.32
C ASP A 262 -22.53 27.60 13.95
N PRO A 263 -22.51 26.39 13.33
CA PRO A 263 -21.28 25.70 12.94
C PRO A 263 -20.35 26.52 12.06
N VAL A 264 -20.91 27.39 11.20
CA VAL A 264 -20.13 28.25 10.30
C VAL A 264 -19.43 29.37 11.06
N ALA A 265 -20.13 29.99 12.02
CA ALA A 265 -19.56 31.03 12.88
C ALA A 265 -18.47 30.46 13.79
N ILE A 266 -18.67 29.26 14.35
CA ILE A 266 -17.69 28.55 15.17
C ILE A 266 -16.44 28.23 14.35
N ALA A 267 -16.60 27.65 13.16
CA ALA A 267 -15.47 27.33 12.26
C ALA A 267 -14.70 28.58 11.87
N ARG A 268 -15.38 29.67 11.53
CA ARG A 268 -14.76 30.94 11.16
C ARG A 268 -13.95 31.54 12.32
N ALA A 269 -14.47 31.53 13.54
CA ALA A 269 -13.76 31.97 14.72
C ALA A 269 -12.48 31.14 14.97
N ALA A 270 -12.56 29.83 14.84
CA ALA A 270 -11.42 28.93 14.95
C ALA A 270 -10.35 29.21 13.88
N PHE A 271 -10.73 29.44 12.63
CA PHE A 271 -9.79 29.79 11.57
C PHE A 271 -9.10 31.12 11.79
N VAL A 272 -9.79 32.11 12.32
CA VAL A 272 -9.19 33.40 12.70
C VAL A 272 -8.15 33.21 13.81
N GLU A 273 -8.46 32.39 14.81
CA GLU A 273 -7.53 32.06 15.91
C GLU A 273 -6.26 31.35 15.42
N LEU A 274 -6.38 30.52 14.38
CA LEU A 274 -5.25 29.87 13.70
C LEU A 274 -4.48 30.81 12.74
N GLY A 275 -4.86 32.09 12.63
CA GLY A 275 -4.24 33.03 11.72
C GLY A 275 -4.64 32.85 10.24
N LEU A 276 -5.66 32.04 9.97
CA LEU A 276 -6.20 31.83 8.63
C LEU A 276 -7.28 32.91 8.36
N SER A 277 -7.07 33.77 7.36
CA SER A 277 -8.07 34.73 6.93
C SER A 277 -8.90 34.21 5.76
N SER A 278 -10.14 34.70 5.64
CA SER A 278 -11.04 34.32 4.54
C SER A 278 -10.61 34.88 3.16
N THR A 279 -9.61 35.75 3.11
CA THR A 279 -9.23 36.50 1.92
C THR A 279 -7.87 36.10 1.32
N GLU A 280 -6.95 35.56 2.13
CA GLU A 280 -5.68 35.02 1.65
C GLU A 280 -5.19 33.91 2.60
N PRO A 281 -4.99 32.69 2.14
CA PRO A 281 -4.37 31.64 2.95
C PRO A 281 -2.91 32.04 3.19
N GLN A 282 -2.58 32.39 4.43
CA GLN A 282 -1.19 32.55 4.90
C GLN A 282 -0.75 31.21 5.46
N GLY A 283 -0.19 30.38 4.65
CA GLY A 283 0.42 29.12 5.03
C GLY A 283 0.90 28.39 3.80
N ALA A 284 1.92 27.57 3.93
CA ALA A 284 2.34 26.67 2.87
C ALA A 284 1.13 25.80 2.46
N GLN A 285 0.75 25.96 1.21
CA GLN A 285 -0.33 25.19 0.61
C GLN A 285 0.06 23.73 0.42
#